data_5a90be9f5a7e2a54a3b35e09af393132
#
_entry.id   5a90be9f5a7e2a54a3b35e09af393132
#
_cell.length_a   1.000
_cell.length_b   1.000
_cell.length_c   1.000
_cell.angle_alpha   90.00
_cell.angle_beta   90.00
_cell.angle_gamma   90.00
#
_symmetry.space_group_name_H-M   'P 1'
#
loop_
_entity.id
_entity.type
_entity.pdbx_description
1 polymer ?
#
loop_
_entity_poly.entity_id
_entity_poly.type
_entity_poly.pdbx_seq_one_letter_code
_entity_poly.pdbx_strand_id
1 'polypeptide(L)' 'MMTQLLADRTACQEERLEAQVLRRVGGRIRNLRVLVRHNGVVLQGRCTTYHAKQIAQHAAMELTGLPILANDIEVS' A
#
# COMPACT_ATOMS: atom_id res chain seq x y z
N MET A 1 -23.23 11.84 -9.35
CA MET A 1 -22.55 10.88 -10.21
C MET A 1 -21.08 11.18 -10.42
N MET A 2 -20.72 12.39 -10.75
CA MET A 2 -19.32 12.75 -10.96
C MET A 2 -18.46 12.62 -9.71
N THR A 3 -18.99 12.99 -8.56
CA THR A 3 -18.27 12.87 -7.30
C THR A 3 -18.00 11.41 -6.96
N GLN A 4 -18.96 10.55 -7.28
CA GLN A 4 -18.84 9.12 -7.05
C GLN A 4 -17.75 8.50 -7.95
N LEU A 5 -17.65 8.96 -9.20
CA LEU A 5 -16.63 8.52 -10.13
C LEU A 5 -15.21 8.88 -9.63
N LEU A 6 -15.04 10.06 -9.04
CA LEU A 6 -13.75 10.48 -8.50
C LEU A 6 -13.36 9.61 -7.30
N ALA A 7 -14.32 9.32 -6.42
CA ALA A 7 -14.09 8.45 -5.27
C ALA A 7 -13.72 7.02 -5.75
N ASP A 8 -14.43 6.54 -6.77
CA ASP A 8 -14.16 5.22 -7.34
C ASP A 8 -12.76 5.14 -7.94
N ARG A 9 -12.31 6.21 -8.60
CA ARG A 9 -10.96 6.25 -9.16
C ARG A 9 -9.89 6.17 -8.09
N THR A 10 -10.07 6.87 -6.99
CA THR A 10 -9.12 6.83 -5.88
C THR A 10 -9.08 5.44 -5.25
N ALA A 11 -10.25 4.85 -5.01
CA ALA A 11 -10.34 3.50 -4.46
C ALA A 11 -9.70 2.48 -5.39
N CYS A 12 -9.96 2.58 -6.70
CA CYS A 12 -9.35 1.69 -7.70
C CYS A 12 -7.84 1.85 -7.74
N GLN A 13 -7.33 3.06 -7.60
CA GLN A 13 -5.91 3.32 -7.60
C GLN A 13 -5.25 2.67 -6.37
N GLU A 14 -5.85 2.83 -5.21
CA GLU A 14 -5.34 2.22 -3.98
C GLU A 14 -5.38 0.70 -4.07
N GLU A 15 -6.46 0.14 -4.58
CA GLU A 15 -6.57 -1.31 -4.77
C GLU A 15 -5.51 -1.84 -5.75
N ARG A 16 -5.25 -1.12 -6.82
CA ARG A 16 -4.20 -1.49 -7.77
C ARG A 16 -2.84 -1.49 -7.12
N LEU A 17 -2.54 -0.46 -6.35
CA LEU A 17 -1.28 -0.37 -5.64
C LEU A 17 -1.14 -1.50 -4.63
N GLU A 18 -2.21 -1.82 -3.92
CA GLU A 18 -2.23 -2.94 -2.99
C GLU A 18 -1.89 -4.25 -3.69
N ALA A 19 -2.51 -4.49 -4.85
CA ALA A 19 -2.25 -5.69 -5.62
C ALA A 19 -0.81 -5.75 -6.11
N GLN A 20 -0.27 -4.63 -6.58
CA GLN A 20 1.09 -4.57 -7.06
C GLN A 20 2.11 -4.75 -5.95
N VAL A 21 1.89 -4.11 -4.81
CA VAL A 21 2.77 -4.27 -3.64
C VAL A 21 2.70 -5.71 -3.13
N LEU A 22 1.49 -6.26 -3.05
CA LEU A 22 1.30 -7.64 -2.60
C LEU A 22 2.03 -8.63 -3.50
N ARG A 23 2.02 -8.37 -4.80
CA ARG A 23 2.74 -9.19 -5.78
C ARG A 23 4.25 -9.15 -5.53
N ARG A 24 4.79 -7.97 -5.21
CA ARG A 24 6.22 -7.80 -4.91
C ARG A 24 6.64 -8.53 -3.65
N VAL A 25 5.76 -8.58 -2.64
CA VAL A 25 6.08 -9.29 -1.39
C VAL A 25 5.70 -10.77 -1.45
N GLY A 26 5.19 -11.25 -2.57
CA GLY A 26 4.86 -12.66 -2.75
C GLY A 26 3.69 -13.13 -1.91
N GLY A 27 2.73 -12.25 -1.62
CA GLY A 27 1.54 -12.59 -0.86
C GLY A 27 1.79 -12.81 0.63
N ARG A 28 2.92 -12.35 1.16
CA ARG A 28 3.31 -12.59 2.56
C ARG A 28 2.68 -11.63 3.56
N ILE A 29 1.94 -10.64 3.08
CA ILE A 29 1.29 -9.66 3.96
C ILE A 29 -0.21 -9.89 3.90
N ARG A 30 -0.83 -10.03 5.06
CA ARG A 30 -2.27 -10.18 5.20
C ARG A 30 -2.91 -8.82 5.42
N ASN A 31 -4.08 -8.63 4.82
CA ASN A 31 -4.88 -7.40 4.94
C ASN A 31 -4.09 -6.16 4.56
N LEU A 32 -3.27 -6.28 3.53
CA LEU A 32 -2.46 -5.15 3.07
C LEU A 32 -3.36 -4.02 2.58
N ARG A 33 -3.12 -2.82 3.10
CA ARG A 33 -3.79 -1.60 2.66
C ARG A 33 -2.72 -0.57 2.30
N VAL A 34 -2.93 0.07 1.16
CA VAL A 34 -2.08 1.17 0.71
C VAL A 34 -2.98 2.39 0.61
N LEU A 35 -2.77 3.35 1.51
CA LEU A 35 -3.59 4.56 1.57
C LEU A 35 -2.77 5.71 1.00
N VAL A 36 -3.27 6.29 -0.09
CA VAL A 36 -2.58 7.38 -0.78
C VAL A 36 -3.10 8.71 -0.24
N ARG A 37 -2.17 9.56 0.18
CA ARG A 37 -2.45 10.92 0.64
C ARG A 37 -1.76 11.91 -0.28
N HIS A 38 -2.12 13.19 -0.20
CA HIS A 38 -1.52 14.21 -1.05
C HIS A 38 -0.01 14.37 -0.83
N ASN A 39 0.47 14.03 0.36
CA ASN A 39 1.88 14.20 0.73
C ASN A 39 2.63 12.89 0.93
N GLY A 40 2.01 11.74 0.65
CA GLY A 40 2.69 10.47 0.80
C GLY A 40 1.74 9.29 0.92
N VAL A 41 2.27 8.19 1.40
CA VAL A 41 1.56 6.91 1.44
C VAL A 41 1.63 6.33 2.85
N VAL A 42 0.52 5.73 3.29
CA VAL A 42 0.45 4.98 4.54
C VAL A 42 0.22 3.51 4.21
N LEU A 43 1.00 2.63 4.83
CA LEU A 43 0.87 1.19 4.66
C LEU A 43 0.31 0.56 5.93
N GLN A 44 -0.59 -0.40 5.76
CA GLN A 44 -1.17 -1.17 6.86
C GLN A 44 -1.23 -2.63 6.46
N GLY A 45 -1.17 -3.50 7.44
CA GLY A 45 -1.24 -4.93 7.21
C GLY A 45 -0.59 -5.72 8.33
N ARG A 46 -0.41 -7.01 8.07
CA ARG A 46 0.19 -7.92 9.04
C ARG A 46 1.06 -8.93 8.31
N CYS A 47 2.27 -9.15 8.82
CA CYS A 47 3.19 -10.12 8.25
C CYS A 47 3.97 -10.82 9.36
N THR A 48 4.73 -11.86 8.98
CA THR A 48 5.50 -12.64 9.93
C THR A 48 7.00 -12.29 9.93
N THR A 49 7.45 -11.50 8.95
CA THR A 49 8.86 -11.15 8.85
C THR A 49 9.02 -9.65 8.66
N TYR A 50 10.06 -9.11 9.24
CA TYR A 50 10.42 -7.71 9.05
C TYR A 50 10.83 -7.44 7.59
N HIS A 51 11.39 -8.44 6.94
CA HIS A 51 11.80 -8.34 5.55
C HIS A 51 10.61 -8.04 4.63
N ALA A 52 9.47 -8.73 4.84
CA ALA A 52 8.27 -8.48 4.06
C ALA A 52 7.78 -7.05 4.23
N LYS A 53 7.83 -6.54 5.46
CA LYS A 53 7.46 -5.15 5.76
C LYS A 53 8.33 -4.16 4.99
N GLN A 54 9.63 -4.40 4.92
CA GLN A 54 10.55 -3.54 4.19
C GLN A 54 10.33 -3.61 2.68
N ILE A 55 10.10 -4.81 2.14
CA ILE A 55 9.82 -4.97 0.71
C ILE A 55 8.56 -4.18 0.33
N ALA A 56 7.53 -4.23 1.16
CA ALA A 56 6.30 -3.48 0.91
C ALA A 56 6.56 -1.98 0.86
N GLN A 57 7.39 -1.48 1.77
CA GLN A 57 7.75 -0.07 1.79
C GLN A 57 8.48 0.35 0.52
N HIS A 58 9.48 -0.41 0.12
CA HIS A 58 10.24 -0.11 -1.10
C HIS A 58 9.35 -0.18 -2.34
N ALA A 59 8.50 -1.20 -2.43
CA ALA A 59 7.59 -1.35 -3.55
C ALA A 59 6.63 -0.16 -3.65
N ALA A 60 6.06 0.26 -2.53
CA ALA A 60 5.14 1.39 -2.50
C ALA A 60 5.84 2.68 -2.93
N MET A 61 7.07 2.91 -2.49
CA MET A 61 7.85 4.07 -2.89
C MET A 61 8.13 4.07 -4.38
N GLU A 62 8.55 2.94 -4.93
CA GLU A 62 8.83 2.83 -6.36
C GLU A 62 7.58 3.02 -7.22
N LEU A 63 6.47 2.43 -6.80
CA LEU A 63 5.24 2.45 -7.59
C LEU A 63 4.55 3.81 -7.55
N THR A 64 4.64 4.54 -6.45
CA THR A 64 3.96 5.82 -6.30
C THR A 64 4.87 7.02 -6.53
N GLY A 65 6.17 6.87 -6.32
CA GLY A 65 7.11 7.99 -6.31
C GLY A 65 6.90 8.92 -5.13
N LEU A 66 6.12 8.51 -4.13
CA LEU A 66 5.79 9.32 -2.97
C LEU A 66 6.50 8.80 -1.72
N PRO A 67 6.75 9.67 -0.74
CA PRO A 67 7.35 9.21 0.51
C PRO A 67 6.38 8.38 1.33
N ILE A 68 6.92 7.53 2.17
CA ILE A 68 6.12 6.73 3.10
C ILE A 68 5.92 7.56 4.37
N LEU A 69 4.67 7.96 4.61
CA LEU A 69 4.32 8.72 5.81
C LEU A 69 4.32 7.86 7.05
N ALA A 70 3.84 6.63 6.90
CA ALA A 70 3.83 5.66 7.99
C ALA A 70 3.79 4.26 7.41
N ASN A 71 4.56 3.37 7.99
CA ASN A 71 4.50 1.95 7.66
C ASN A 71 4.01 1.21 8.91
N ASP A 72 2.69 1.08 9.00
CA ASP A 72 2.02 0.47 10.14
C ASP A 72 1.76 -1.02 9.94
N ILE A 73 2.55 -1.67 9.09
CA ILE A 73 2.48 -3.11 8.92
C ILE A 73 3.02 -3.77 10.18
N GLU A 74 2.19 -4.56 10.82
CA GLU A 74 2.56 -5.27 12.04
C GLU A 74 3.36 -6.54 11.71
N VAL A 75 4.45 -6.73 12.42
CA VAL A 75 5.26 -7.94 12.32
C VAL A 75 5.01 -8.76 13.58
N SER A 76 4.54 -9.98 13.41
CA SER A 76 4.22 -10.84 14.55
C SER A 76 4.87 -12.21 14.47
#